data_3a94aa4df595d8ff6f164f749bc8ad85
#
_entry.id   3a94aa4df595d8ff6f164f749bc8ad85
#
_cell.length_a   1.000
_cell.length_b   1.000
_cell.length_c   1.000
_cell.angle_alpha   90.00
_cell.angle_beta   90.00
_cell.angle_gamma   90.00
#
_symmetry.space_group_name_H-M   'P 1'
#
loop_
_entity.id
_entity.type
_entity.pdbx_description
1 polymer ?
#
loop_
_entity_poly.entity_id
_entity_poly.type
_entity_poly.pdbx_seq_one_letter_code
_entity_poly.pdbx_strand_id
1 'polypeptide(L)'
;MPTDKGPRAPRRSGRAGARTPGGDRRGRPAGQGRPRPAPAGRAEGTPEGERIAKLLARAGIASRRDIERMIGEGRIALDGETLITPATILKSLRGVTVDGQPVREPAPARLFLFHKPAGLLTTAKDPAGRPTIYDRLPKDLPRLMPVGRLDLNTEGLLLLTTDGELKRQLELPATGVERTYRARAFGEVSQAQLEELIEGVEIEGMRYGRIDANLERRTGRNQWIELTLTEGKNREVRRVLEHLGLKVSRLIRTRYGPFTLDDSQPGDIMEVRRVDLVRFRKTLDKGAR
;
A
#
# COMPACT_ATOMS: atom_id res chain seq x y z
N MET A 1 36.24 -2.94 -51.75
CA MET A 1 36.17 -4.16 -52.57
C MET A 1 36.34 -5.38 -51.70
N PRO A 2 35.68 -6.52 -51.98
CA PRO A 2 34.35 -6.76 -52.55
C PRO A 2 33.39 -7.39 -51.52
N THR A 3 32.12 -7.13 -51.56
CA THR A 3 30.94 -7.90 -52.04
C THR A 3 30.97 -9.41 -51.74
N ASP A 4 29.99 -9.86 -50.98
CA ASP A 4 29.27 -11.05 -51.42
C ASP A 4 27.79 -11.01 -50.97
N LYS A 5 26.95 -11.44 -51.94
CA LYS A 5 25.49 -11.51 -51.89
C LYS A 5 25.02 -12.96 -51.81
N GLY A 6 23.92 -13.17 -51.08
CA GLY A 6 22.92 -14.13 -51.48
C GLY A 6 22.70 -15.32 -50.58
N PRO A 7 21.62 -16.15 -50.74
CA PRO A 7 20.48 -15.95 -51.65
C PRO A 7 19.09 -16.11 -50.99
N ARG A 8 18.09 -15.63 -51.71
CA ARG A 8 16.65 -15.88 -51.52
C ARG A 8 16.25 -17.30 -51.92
N ALA A 9 15.23 -17.87 -51.28
CA ALA A 9 14.41 -18.92 -51.88
C ALA A 9 13.07 -19.11 -51.15
N PRO A 10 12.08 -19.87 -51.74
CA PRO A 10 11.01 -19.20 -52.50
C PRO A 10 9.60 -19.46 -51.90
N ARG A 11 8.66 -18.69 -52.42
CA ARG A 11 7.20 -18.86 -52.26
C ARG A 11 6.73 -20.19 -52.88
N ARG A 12 5.78 -20.88 -52.23
CA ARG A 12 4.87 -21.78 -52.91
C ARG A 12 3.42 -21.49 -52.56
N SER A 13 2.69 -21.33 -53.67
CA SER A 13 1.28 -21.05 -53.83
C SER A 13 0.39 -22.29 -53.62
N GLY A 14 -0.81 -22.06 -53.09
CA GLY A 14 -2.08 -22.45 -53.59
C GLY A 14 -2.50 -23.90 -53.66
N ARG A 15 -3.63 -24.22 -53.08
CA ARG A 15 -4.70 -24.94 -53.77
C ARG A 15 -6.04 -24.83 -53.04
N ALA A 16 -7.03 -24.40 -53.79
CA ALA A 16 -8.42 -24.47 -53.48
C ALA A 16 -8.98 -25.87 -53.79
N GLY A 17 -10.08 -26.25 -53.18
CA GLY A 17 -10.89 -27.45 -53.51
C GLY A 17 -11.79 -27.82 -52.34
N ALA A 18 -12.94 -27.66 -52.42
CA ALA A 18 -14.16 -28.16 -53.02
C ALA A 18 -15.22 -28.42 -51.93
N ARG A 19 -16.36 -27.83 -52.12
CA ARG A 19 -17.64 -28.06 -51.37
C ARG A 19 -18.20 -29.43 -51.75
N THR A 20 -18.77 -30.17 -50.78
CA THR A 20 -19.89 -31.09 -51.05
C THR A 20 -20.91 -30.98 -49.92
N PRO A 21 -22.22 -31.13 -50.22
CA PRO A 21 -23.33 -30.88 -49.30
C PRO A 21 -23.99 -32.17 -48.82
N GLY A 22 -24.72 -32.06 -47.71
CA GLY A 22 -25.85 -32.92 -47.43
C GLY A 22 -25.62 -34.07 -46.46
N GLY A 23 -26.38 -34.10 -45.37
CA GLY A 23 -26.46 -35.28 -44.50
C GLY A 23 -27.19 -34.99 -43.19
N ASP A 24 -28.50 -34.99 -43.28
CA ASP A 24 -29.48 -35.56 -42.36
C ASP A 24 -29.44 -35.25 -40.87
N ARG A 25 -30.47 -34.50 -40.46
CA ARG A 25 -30.87 -34.28 -39.10
C ARG A 25 -31.52 -35.54 -38.52
N ARG A 26 -30.86 -36.24 -37.61
CA ARG A 26 -31.56 -37.14 -36.66
C ARG A 26 -31.36 -36.65 -35.26
N GLY A 27 -32.48 -36.43 -34.59
CA GLY A 27 -32.60 -35.89 -33.23
C GLY A 27 -31.88 -36.75 -32.19
N ARG A 28 -31.16 -36.08 -31.29
CA ARG A 28 -30.69 -36.66 -30.03
C ARG A 28 -31.69 -36.33 -28.93
N PRO A 29 -32.04 -37.28 -28.07
CA PRO A 29 -32.95 -37.04 -26.97
C PRO A 29 -32.34 -36.13 -25.92
N ALA A 30 -33.18 -35.27 -25.33
CA ALA A 30 -32.87 -34.36 -24.22
C ALA A 30 -32.25 -35.14 -23.06
N GLY A 31 -30.96 -34.92 -22.81
CA GLY A 31 -30.26 -35.39 -21.63
C GLY A 31 -30.79 -34.64 -20.40
N GLN A 32 -31.29 -35.39 -19.45
CA GLN A 32 -31.72 -34.93 -18.15
C GLN A 32 -30.62 -34.13 -17.47
N GLY A 33 -30.83 -32.82 -17.25
CA GLY A 33 -29.95 -31.95 -16.53
C GLY A 33 -29.72 -32.45 -15.10
N ARG A 34 -28.50 -32.81 -14.75
CA ARG A 34 -28.08 -33.00 -13.37
C ARG A 34 -28.38 -31.74 -12.59
N PRO A 35 -29.06 -31.83 -11.43
CA PRO A 35 -29.29 -30.64 -10.59
C PRO A 35 -27.94 -30.02 -10.21
N ARG A 36 -27.82 -28.72 -10.46
CA ARG A 36 -26.71 -27.92 -9.93
C ARG A 36 -26.75 -28.07 -8.39
N PRO A 37 -25.60 -28.37 -7.73
CA PRO A 37 -25.56 -28.33 -6.29
C PRO A 37 -25.98 -26.93 -5.85
N ALA A 38 -26.91 -26.84 -4.93
CA ALA A 38 -27.30 -25.60 -4.28
C ALA A 38 -26.05 -24.89 -3.70
N PRO A 39 -25.99 -23.54 -3.72
CA PRO A 39 -24.92 -22.84 -3.07
C PRO A 39 -24.89 -23.27 -1.61
N ALA A 40 -23.75 -23.83 -1.19
CA ALA A 40 -23.51 -24.21 0.19
C ALA A 40 -23.89 -23.04 1.09
N GLY A 41 -24.74 -23.30 2.06
CA GLY A 41 -25.32 -22.34 2.97
C GLY A 41 -24.24 -21.40 3.50
N ARG A 42 -24.56 -20.11 3.59
CA ARG A 42 -23.76 -19.12 4.33
C ARG A 42 -23.49 -19.73 5.70
N ALA A 43 -22.22 -20.10 5.93
CA ALA A 43 -21.76 -20.56 7.22
C ALA A 43 -22.12 -19.49 8.26
N GLU A 44 -22.84 -19.94 9.25
CA GLU A 44 -23.26 -19.21 10.43
C GLU A 44 -22.05 -18.53 11.10
N GLY A 45 -22.25 -17.25 11.48
CA GLY A 45 -21.46 -16.54 12.48
C GLY A 45 -19.96 -16.44 12.18
N THR A 46 -19.53 -15.27 11.74
CA THR A 46 -18.08 -14.94 11.79
C THR A 46 -17.61 -15.23 13.22
N PRO A 47 -16.64 -16.13 13.44
CA PRO A 47 -16.19 -16.46 14.80
C PRO A 47 -15.76 -15.18 15.50
N GLU A 48 -16.37 -14.88 16.64
CA GLU A 48 -16.00 -13.72 17.47
C GLU A 48 -14.54 -13.86 17.92
N GLY A 49 -13.67 -13.02 17.33
CA GLY A 49 -12.25 -13.00 17.65
C GLY A 49 -11.38 -12.55 16.49
N GLU A 50 -10.10 -12.56 16.71
CA GLU A 50 -9.08 -12.21 15.73
C GLU A 50 -8.10 -13.37 15.54
N ARG A 51 -7.49 -13.45 14.35
CA ARG A 51 -6.42 -14.43 14.12
C ARG A 51 -5.28 -14.21 15.10
N ILE A 52 -4.77 -15.27 15.69
CA ILE A 52 -3.67 -15.23 16.67
C ILE A 52 -2.47 -14.43 16.14
N ALA A 53 -2.10 -14.59 14.88
CA ALA A 53 -1.03 -13.82 14.27
C ALA A 53 -1.28 -12.30 14.28
N LYS A 54 -2.55 -11.85 14.19
CA LYS A 54 -2.91 -10.43 14.32
C LYS A 54 -2.77 -9.94 15.77
N LEU A 55 -3.24 -10.73 16.74
CA LEU A 55 -3.15 -10.39 18.16
C LEU A 55 -1.70 -10.32 18.64
N LEU A 56 -0.88 -11.32 18.33
CA LEU A 56 0.53 -11.35 18.70
C LEU A 56 1.35 -10.23 18.02
N ALA A 57 1.03 -9.92 16.76
CA ALA A 57 1.67 -8.77 16.09
C ALA A 57 1.30 -7.43 16.73
N ARG A 58 0.05 -7.28 17.22
CA ARG A 58 -0.39 -6.12 18.00
C ARG A 58 0.29 -6.06 19.38
N ALA A 59 0.53 -7.18 19.99
CA ALA A 59 1.31 -7.28 21.25
C ALA A 59 2.81 -6.99 21.05
N GLY A 60 3.26 -6.78 19.81
CA GLY A 60 4.63 -6.39 19.51
C GLY A 60 5.62 -7.56 19.37
N ILE A 61 5.17 -8.80 19.42
CA ILE A 61 6.03 -9.99 19.40
C ILE A 61 6.86 -10.05 18.11
N ALA A 62 6.18 -10.07 16.93
CA ALA A 62 6.84 -10.14 15.64
C ALA A 62 5.93 -9.64 14.50
N SER A 63 6.35 -9.74 13.22
CA SER A 63 5.43 -9.55 12.09
C SER A 63 4.45 -10.73 11.99
N ARG A 64 3.28 -10.53 11.35
CA ARG A 64 2.32 -11.63 11.16
C ARG A 64 2.97 -12.84 10.47
N ARG A 65 3.79 -12.63 9.45
CA ARG A 65 4.51 -13.70 8.74
C ARG A 65 5.52 -14.42 9.63
N ASP A 66 6.25 -13.68 10.46
CA ASP A 66 7.17 -14.28 11.41
C ASP A 66 6.41 -15.09 12.48
N ILE A 67 5.26 -14.60 12.94
CA ILE A 67 4.41 -15.33 13.88
C ILE A 67 3.86 -16.62 13.25
N GLU A 68 3.41 -16.57 12.00
CA GLU A 68 2.98 -17.75 11.24
C GLU A 68 4.11 -18.78 11.14
N ARG A 69 5.35 -18.32 10.91
CA ARG A 69 6.54 -19.18 10.92
C ARG A 69 6.80 -19.75 12.32
N MET A 70 6.73 -18.93 13.39
CA MET A 70 6.91 -19.38 14.78
C MET A 70 5.86 -20.43 15.19
N ILE A 71 4.61 -20.34 14.70
CA ILE A 71 3.59 -21.37 14.89
C ILE A 71 4.03 -22.67 14.20
N GLY A 72 4.50 -22.61 12.96
CA GLY A 72 5.03 -23.78 12.26
C GLY A 72 6.27 -24.41 12.90
N GLU A 73 7.05 -23.61 13.64
CA GLU A 73 8.21 -24.04 14.43
C GLU A 73 7.82 -24.59 15.83
N GLY A 74 6.53 -24.59 16.20
CA GLY A 74 6.04 -25.08 17.50
C GLY A 74 6.38 -24.18 18.69
N ARG A 75 6.68 -22.91 18.48
CA ARG A 75 7.14 -21.94 19.50
C ARG A 75 5.99 -21.22 20.21
N ILE A 76 4.76 -21.40 19.74
CA ILE A 76 3.57 -20.72 20.30
C ILE A 76 2.64 -21.78 20.88
N ALA A 77 2.22 -21.59 22.13
CA ALA A 77 1.27 -22.46 22.81
C ALA A 77 0.09 -21.66 23.37
N LEU A 78 -1.04 -22.35 23.54
CA LEU A 78 -2.25 -21.85 24.21
C LEU A 78 -2.59 -22.84 25.34
N ASP A 79 -2.67 -22.35 26.56
CA ASP A 79 -2.95 -23.15 27.76
C ASP A 79 -2.05 -24.41 27.90
N GLY A 80 -0.79 -24.28 27.45
CA GLY A 80 0.21 -25.34 27.46
C GLY A 80 0.23 -26.23 26.22
N GLU A 81 -0.76 -26.17 25.36
CA GLU A 81 -0.80 -26.92 24.09
C GLU A 81 -0.18 -26.16 22.94
N THR A 82 0.76 -26.77 22.22
CA THR A 82 1.42 -26.16 21.06
C THR A 82 0.44 -25.95 19.92
N LEU A 83 0.38 -24.72 19.44
CA LEU A 83 -0.43 -24.35 18.27
C LEU A 83 0.26 -24.79 16.98
N ILE A 84 -0.50 -25.47 16.11
CA ILE A 84 -0.02 -26.00 14.82
C ILE A 84 -0.62 -25.26 13.62
N THR A 85 -1.61 -24.38 13.83
CA THR A 85 -2.28 -23.66 12.74
C THR A 85 -2.35 -22.16 12.98
N PRO A 86 -1.92 -21.34 12.00
CA PRO A 86 -2.06 -19.88 12.07
C PRO A 86 -3.51 -19.40 11.89
N ALA A 87 -4.43 -20.29 11.53
CA ALA A 87 -5.86 -19.99 11.39
C ALA A 87 -6.59 -19.84 12.73
N THR A 88 -5.93 -20.19 13.85
CA THR A 88 -6.48 -20.07 15.21
C THR A 88 -7.02 -18.66 15.48
N ILE A 89 -8.29 -18.59 15.91
CA ILE A 89 -9.00 -17.35 16.24
C ILE A 89 -9.16 -17.28 17.75
N LEU A 90 -8.77 -16.16 18.35
CA LEU A 90 -8.84 -15.92 19.79
C LEU A 90 -9.49 -14.58 20.09
N LYS A 91 -10.16 -14.46 21.23
CA LYS A 91 -10.70 -13.20 21.73
C LYS A 91 -9.66 -12.36 22.50
N SER A 92 -8.65 -13.01 23.08
CA SER A 92 -7.57 -12.39 23.86
C SER A 92 -6.29 -13.21 23.78
N LEU A 93 -5.20 -12.69 24.32
CA LEU A 93 -3.93 -13.42 24.44
C LEU A 93 -3.78 -14.17 25.77
N ARG A 94 -4.85 -14.27 26.56
CA ARG A 94 -4.83 -15.02 27.82
C ARG A 94 -4.49 -16.50 27.56
N GLY A 95 -3.55 -17.06 28.32
CA GLY A 95 -3.07 -18.42 28.15
C GLY A 95 -2.06 -18.62 27.01
N VAL A 96 -1.81 -17.59 26.19
CA VAL A 96 -0.85 -17.67 25.08
C VAL A 96 0.57 -17.48 25.61
N THR A 97 1.47 -18.38 25.20
CA THR A 97 2.91 -18.28 25.44
C THR A 97 3.69 -18.30 24.13
N VAL A 98 4.83 -17.62 24.13
CA VAL A 98 5.81 -17.66 23.04
C VAL A 98 7.15 -18.08 23.65
N ASP A 99 7.75 -19.14 23.16
CA ASP A 99 8.97 -19.74 23.71
C ASP A 99 8.84 -20.00 25.22
N GLY A 100 7.64 -20.45 25.66
CA GLY A 100 7.31 -20.69 27.05
C GLY A 100 7.04 -19.45 27.92
N GLN A 101 7.19 -18.23 27.37
CA GLN A 101 6.95 -17.01 28.12
C GLN A 101 5.53 -16.46 27.84
N PRO A 102 4.76 -16.08 28.89
CA PRO A 102 3.42 -15.56 28.73
C PRO A 102 3.43 -14.22 27.97
N VAL A 103 2.50 -14.09 27.04
CA VAL A 103 2.34 -12.86 26.22
C VAL A 103 1.48 -11.86 26.98
N ARG A 104 1.95 -10.60 27.04
CA ARG A 104 1.18 -9.49 27.60
C ARG A 104 0.12 -9.01 26.62
N GLU A 105 -1.00 -8.51 27.15
CA GLU A 105 -2.01 -7.83 26.33
C GLU A 105 -1.42 -6.64 25.55
N PRO A 106 -1.94 -6.36 24.34
CA PRO A 106 -1.44 -5.27 23.52
C PRO A 106 -1.56 -3.92 24.24
N ALA A 107 -0.49 -3.16 24.22
CA ALA A 107 -0.52 -1.78 24.66
C ALA A 107 -1.43 -0.92 23.75
N PRO A 108 -1.97 0.21 24.25
CA PRO A 108 -2.70 1.16 23.42
C PRO A 108 -1.92 1.58 22.18
N ALA A 109 -2.65 1.81 21.06
CA ALA A 109 -2.05 2.27 19.82
C ALA A 109 -1.28 3.58 20.02
N ARG A 110 -0.07 3.63 19.50
CA ARG A 110 0.79 4.82 19.45
C ARG A 110 1.01 5.23 18.00
N LEU A 111 1.13 6.53 17.76
CA LEU A 111 1.39 7.12 16.45
C LEU A 111 2.59 8.06 16.56
N PHE A 112 3.46 8.01 15.57
CA PHE A 112 4.67 8.83 15.51
C PHE A 112 4.74 9.57 14.18
N LEU A 113 5.21 10.78 14.22
CA LEU A 113 5.55 11.63 13.08
C LEU A 113 7.04 11.50 12.84
N PHE A 114 7.43 10.98 11.70
CA PHE A 114 8.84 10.84 11.32
C PHE A 114 9.13 11.72 10.10
N HIS A 115 10.06 12.62 10.21
CA HIS A 115 10.59 13.35 9.06
C HIS A 115 11.58 12.47 8.31
N LYS A 116 11.07 11.70 7.37
CA LYS A 116 11.90 10.82 6.54
C LYS A 116 12.84 11.65 5.66
N PRO A 117 14.16 11.53 5.78
CA PRO A 117 15.09 12.11 4.81
C PRO A 117 15.04 11.36 3.48
N ALA A 118 15.56 12.00 2.42
CA ALA A 118 15.84 11.30 1.16
C ALA A 118 16.91 10.21 1.36
N GLY A 119 16.93 9.22 0.46
CA GLY A 119 17.93 8.14 0.48
C GLY A 119 17.60 6.97 1.38
N LEU A 120 16.47 6.96 2.11
CA LEU A 120 16.02 5.83 2.92
C LEU A 120 14.85 5.10 2.29
N LEU A 121 14.87 3.77 2.32
CA LEU A 121 13.77 2.93 1.90
C LEU A 121 12.72 2.81 3.01
N THR A 122 11.44 2.86 2.65
CA THR A 122 10.33 2.59 3.57
C THR A 122 10.04 1.08 3.60
N THR A 123 10.98 0.30 4.11
CA THR A 123 10.88 -1.16 4.28
C THR A 123 11.60 -1.60 5.53
N ALA A 124 11.17 -2.73 6.11
CA ALA A 124 11.84 -3.31 7.28
C ALA A 124 13.20 -3.96 6.93
N LYS A 125 13.35 -4.44 5.70
CA LYS A 125 14.58 -5.11 5.24
C LYS A 125 14.71 -4.92 3.73
N ASP A 126 15.92 -4.64 3.26
CA ASP A 126 16.24 -4.58 1.85
C ASP A 126 17.24 -5.69 1.47
N PRO A 127 16.93 -6.54 0.49
CA PRO A 127 17.84 -7.61 0.07
C PRO A 127 19.19 -7.11 -0.47
N ALA A 128 19.21 -5.88 -1.02
CA ALA A 128 20.43 -5.25 -1.55
C ALA A 128 21.23 -4.47 -0.51
N GLY A 129 20.80 -4.50 0.77
CA GLY A 129 21.52 -3.83 1.87
C GLY A 129 21.46 -2.30 1.86
N ARG A 130 20.55 -1.71 1.08
CA ARG A 130 20.38 -0.25 1.06
C ARG A 130 19.76 0.23 2.36
N PRO A 131 20.09 1.44 2.84
CA PRO A 131 19.60 1.95 4.10
C PRO A 131 18.07 2.10 4.11
N THR A 132 17.47 1.76 5.23
CA THR A 132 16.03 1.82 5.47
C THR A 132 15.70 2.89 6.50
N ILE A 133 14.41 3.20 6.67
CA ILE A 133 13.97 4.11 7.74
C ILE A 133 14.37 3.60 9.13
N TYR A 134 14.43 2.29 9.33
CA TYR A 134 14.74 1.68 10.64
C TYR A 134 16.19 1.87 11.06
N ASP A 135 17.11 2.12 10.12
CA ASP A 135 18.50 2.40 10.41
C ASP A 135 18.71 3.81 11.02
N ARG A 136 17.67 4.67 10.95
CA ARG A 136 17.65 6.02 11.52
C ARG A 136 16.76 6.18 12.75
N LEU A 137 15.88 5.22 13.01
CA LEU A 137 15.00 5.29 14.18
C LEU A 137 15.77 4.96 15.47
N PRO A 138 15.48 5.64 16.59
CA PRO A 138 15.98 5.28 17.92
C PRO A 138 15.67 3.82 18.27
N LYS A 139 16.62 3.13 18.89
CA LYS A 139 16.51 1.70 19.19
C LYS A 139 15.58 1.37 20.35
N ASP A 140 15.29 2.33 21.21
CA ASP A 140 14.40 2.24 22.36
C ASP A 140 12.91 2.34 22.01
N LEU A 141 12.60 2.66 20.75
CA LEU A 141 11.22 2.71 20.28
C LEU A 141 10.59 1.31 20.17
N PRO A 142 9.28 1.20 20.42
CA PRO A 142 8.56 -0.04 20.17
C PRO A 142 8.64 -0.39 18.68
N ARG A 143 8.27 -1.63 18.35
CA ARG A 143 8.14 -2.04 16.95
C ARG A 143 7.14 -1.15 16.22
N LEU A 144 7.62 -0.36 15.27
CA LEU A 144 6.83 0.58 14.47
C LEU A 144 6.57 0.03 13.07
N MET A 145 5.41 0.37 12.52
CA MET A 145 5.01 0.07 11.15
C MET A 145 4.73 1.39 10.41
N PRO A 146 5.31 1.59 9.21
CA PRO A 146 5.01 2.79 8.42
C PRO A 146 3.59 2.74 7.88
N VAL A 147 2.91 3.88 7.90
CA VAL A 147 1.62 4.11 7.25
C VAL A 147 1.88 4.56 5.81
N GLY A 148 1.62 3.66 4.88
CA GLY A 148 2.01 3.86 3.50
C GLY A 148 3.53 3.83 3.33
N ARG A 149 3.97 4.39 2.22
CA ARG A 149 5.39 4.49 1.88
C ARG A 149 5.70 5.86 1.28
N LEU A 150 6.92 6.30 1.46
CA LEU A 150 7.55 7.34 0.66
C LEU A 150 8.67 6.69 -0.14
N ASP A 151 8.84 7.09 -1.40
CA ASP A 151 9.91 6.60 -2.27
C ASP A 151 11.29 6.95 -1.70
N LEU A 152 12.33 6.31 -2.22
CA LEU A 152 13.72 6.53 -1.82
C LEU A 152 14.08 8.03 -1.78
N ASN A 153 13.76 8.75 -2.87
CA ASN A 153 14.07 10.17 -3.05
C ASN A 153 12.90 11.11 -2.70
N THR A 154 11.92 10.63 -1.92
CA THR A 154 10.84 11.46 -1.37
C THR A 154 11.10 11.68 0.10
N GLU A 155 10.97 12.91 0.53
CA GLU A 155 11.23 13.39 1.89
C GLU A 155 9.92 13.71 2.62
N GLY A 156 10.03 14.00 3.92
CA GLY A 156 8.97 14.63 4.69
C GLY A 156 8.20 13.68 5.58
N LEU A 157 6.99 14.06 5.91
CA LEU A 157 6.18 13.43 6.95
C LEU A 157 5.81 11.99 6.60
N LEU A 158 6.32 11.04 7.37
CA LEU A 158 5.93 9.63 7.35
C LEU A 158 5.34 9.26 8.72
N LEU A 159 4.09 8.82 8.72
CA LEU A 159 3.46 8.32 9.95
C LEU A 159 3.95 6.89 10.23
N LEU A 160 4.27 6.62 11.50
CA LEU A 160 4.65 5.29 11.99
C LEU A 160 3.72 4.93 13.15
N THR A 161 3.27 3.68 13.24
CA THR A 161 2.37 3.26 14.31
C THR A 161 2.70 1.88 14.86
N THR A 162 2.32 1.63 16.11
CA THR A 162 2.36 0.30 16.73
C THR A 162 1.15 -0.56 16.38
N ASP A 163 0.06 0.05 15.85
CA ASP A 163 -1.21 -0.63 15.60
C ASP A 163 -1.49 -0.84 14.11
N GLY A 164 -1.62 -2.10 13.70
CA GLY A 164 -1.85 -2.48 12.30
C GLY A 164 -3.26 -2.19 11.80
N GLU A 165 -4.23 -1.94 12.68
CA GLU A 165 -5.58 -1.56 12.30
C GLU A 165 -5.65 -0.07 12.01
N LEU A 166 -5.06 0.76 12.87
CA LEU A 166 -4.88 2.18 12.62
C LEU A 166 -4.10 2.41 11.31
N LYS A 167 -3.00 1.64 11.09
CA LYS A 167 -2.27 1.65 9.82
C LYS A 167 -3.21 1.43 8.64
N ARG A 168 -4.03 0.37 8.69
CA ARG A 168 -4.97 0.04 7.61
C ARG A 168 -5.99 1.16 7.38
N GLN A 169 -6.60 1.69 8.45
CA GLN A 169 -7.56 2.79 8.35
C GLN A 169 -6.94 4.00 7.64
N LEU A 170 -5.71 4.38 8.00
CA LEU A 170 -5.00 5.51 7.40
C LEU A 170 -4.59 5.27 5.93
N GLU A 171 -4.36 4.03 5.53
CA GLU A 171 -3.96 3.68 4.16
C GLU A 171 -5.15 3.57 3.19
N LEU A 172 -6.36 3.31 3.70
CA LEU A 172 -7.53 3.13 2.85
C LEU A 172 -7.93 4.46 2.18
N PRO A 173 -8.06 4.50 0.83
CA PRO A 173 -8.54 5.70 0.14
C PRO A 173 -9.93 6.14 0.57
N ALA A 174 -10.80 5.18 0.92
CA ALA A 174 -12.17 5.44 1.38
C ALA A 174 -12.27 6.31 2.65
N THR A 175 -11.19 6.42 3.44
CA THR A 175 -11.16 7.30 4.61
C THR A 175 -10.96 8.77 4.26
N GLY A 176 -10.65 9.08 3.00
CA GLY A 176 -10.52 10.45 2.49
C GLY A 176 -9.42 11.28 3.16
N VAL A 177 -8.46 10.64 3.84
CA VAL A 177 -7.39 11.37 4.53
C VAL A 177 -6.49 12.05 3.50
N GLU A 178 -6.43 13.37 3.57
CA GLU A 178 -5.61 14.19 2.67
C GLU A 178 -4.10 14.02 2.93
N ARG A 179 -3.34 14.12 1.85
CA ARG A 179 -1.88 14.14 1.85
C ARG A 179 -1.42 15.30 1.01
N THR A 180 -0.69 16.23 1.61
CA THR A 180 -0.16 17.41 0.92
C THR A 180 1.32 17.25 0.66
N TYR A 181 1.72 17.57 -0.54
CA TYR A 181 3.11 17.49 -1.01
C TYR A 181 3.55 18.86 -1.56
N ARG A 182 4.81 19.16 -1.39
CA ARG A 182 5.51 20.24 -2.10
C ARG A 182 6.52 19.63 -3.05
N ALA A 183 6.36 19.93 -4.33
CA ALA A 183 7.24 19.46 -5.39
C ALA A 183 8.07 20.61 -5.95
N ARG A 184 9.39 20.46 -6.01
CA ARG A 184 10.24 21.31 -6.84
C ARG A 184 10.39 20.63 -8.18
N ALA A 185 9.92 21.29 -9.23
CA ALA A 185 9.92 20.78 -10.58
C ALA A 185 10.59 21.75 -11.56
N PHE A 186 11.24 21.20 -12.58
CA PHE A 186 11.80 21.94 -13.70
C PHE A 186 10.90 21.79 -14.91
N GLY A 187 10.62 22.89 -15.60
CA GLY A 187 9.73 22.97 -16.75
C GLY A 187 8.80 24.17 -16.64
N GLU A 188 7.79 24.22 -17.49
CA GLU A 188 6.79 25.28 -17.49
C GLU A 188 5.39 24.68 -17.36
N VAL A 189 4.61 25.21 -16.45
CA VAL A 189 3.20 24.90 -16.25
C VAL A 189 2.47 26.17 -15.82
N SER A 190 1.26 26.36 -16.28
CA SER A 190 0.38 27.43 -15.83
C SER A 190 -0.44 26.99 -14.62
N GLN A 191 -0.97 27.96 -13.86
CA GLN A 191 -1.92 27.67 -12.78
C GLN A 191 -3.18 26.99 -13.33
N ALA A 192 -3.68 27.40 -14.49
CA ALA A 192 -4.85 26.79 -15.13
C ALA A 192 -4.66 25.28 -15.42
N GLN A 193 -3.49 24.88 -15.92
CA GLN A 193 -3.18 23.45 -16.13
C GLN A 193 -3.11 22.65 -14.83
N LEU A 194 -2.69 23.26 -13.73
CA LEU A 194 -2.70 22.63 -12.40
C LEU A 194 -4.13 22.50 -11.87
N GLU A 195 -4.98 23.50 -12.09
CA GLU A 195 -6.39 23.49 -11.66
C GLU A 195 -7.22 22.41 -12.38
N GLU A 196 -6.89 22.07 -13.63
CA GLU A 196 -7.53 20.97 -14.36
C GLU A 196 -7.39 19.61 -13.64
N LEU A 197 -6.35 19.42 -12.81
CA LEU A 197 -6.13 18.20 -12.04
C LEU A 197 -7.23 17.93 -11.00
N ILE A 198 -8.09 18.91 -10.71
CA ILE A 198 -9.23 18.76 -9.81
C ILE A 198 -10.25 17.73 -10.34
N GLU A 199 -10.36 17.58 -11.66
CA GLU A 199 -11.23 16.60 -12.31
C GLU A 199 -10.60 15.19 -12.37
N GLY A 200 -9.34 15.08 -11.90
CA GLY A 200 -8.52 13.90 -12.06
C GLY A 200 -7.96 13.77 -13.48
N VAL A 201 -7.01 12.87 -13.65
CA VAL A 201 -6.31 12.68 -14.93
C VAL A 201 -6.12 11.20 -15.21
N GLU A 202 -6.17 10.80 -16.48
CA GLU A 202 -5.82 9.46 -16.92
C GLU A 202 -4.44 9.47 -17.61
N ILE A 203 -3.52 8.62 -17.14
CA ILE A 203 -2.17 8.52 -17.65
C ILE A 203 -1.88 7.05 -17.92
N GLU A 204 -1.59 6.69 -19.18
CA GLU A 204 -1.27 5.32 -19.58
C GLU A 204 -2.31 4.28 -19.12
N GLY A 205 -3.60 4.61 -19.24
CA GLY A 205 -4.71 3.75 -18.83
C GLY A 205 -4.95 3.68 -17.32
N MET A 206 -4.20 4.43 -16.52
CA MET A 206 -4.43 4.55 -15.08
C MET A 206 -5.09 5.89 -14.76
N ARG A 207 -6.29 5.82 -14.19
CA ARG A 207 -6.98 7.00 -13.69
C ARG A 207 -6.46 7.41 -12.33
N TYR A 208 -6.08 8.67 -12.19
CA TYR A 208 -5.79 9.37 -10.93
C TYR A 208 -7.00 10.20 -10.54
N GLY A 209 -7.34 10.20 -9.26
CA GLY A 209 -8.47 10.96 -8.72
C GLY A 209 -8.16 12.45 -8.62
N ARG A 210 -9.05 13.15 -7.94
CA ARG A 210 -8.95 14.58 -7.69
C ARG A 210 -7.62 14.96 -7.04
N ILE A 211 -6.93 15.94 -7.61
CA ILE A 211 -5.73 16.56 -7.05
C ILE A 211 -5.95 18.06 -7.02
N ASP A 212 -5.86 18.66 -5.85
CA ASP A 212 -5.80 20.12 -5.70
C ASP A 212 -4.34 20.55 -5.83
N ALA A 213 -4.01 21.35 -6.84
CA ALA A 213 -2.63 21.69 -7.16
C ALA A 213 -2.47 23.20 -7.39
N ASN A 214 -1.50 23.80 -6.72
CA ASN A 214 -1.26 25.23 -6.72
C ASN A 214 0.21 25.57 -6.94
N LEU A 215 0.46 26.56 -7.81
CA LEU A 215 1.77 27.13 -8.03
C LEU A 215 2.13 28.08 -6.88
N GLU A 216 3.07 27.69 -6.01
CA GLU A 216 3.51 28.54 -4.89
C GLU A 216 4.53 29.59 -5.32
N ARG A 217 5.55 29.17 -6.05
CA ARG A 217 6.69 30.03 -6.40
C ARG A 217 7.38 29.57 -7.68
N ARG A 218 7.75 30.52 -8.51
CA ARG A 218 8.58 30.31 -9.71
C ARG A 218 9.91 31.04 -9.58
N THR A 219 11.01 30.39 -9.97
CA THR A 219 12.34 30.98 -10.09
C THR A 219 12.95 30.46 -11.39
N GLY A 220 12.88 31.28 -12.45
CA GLY A 220 13.22 30.84 -13.80
C GLY A 220 12.34 29.67 -14.23
N ARG A 221 12.97 28.57 -14.67
CA ARG A 221 12.28 27.32 -15.04
C ARG A 221 12.08 26.35 -13.86
N ASN A 222 12.47 26.71 -12.64
CA ASN A 222 12.17 25.92 -11.44
C ASN A 222 10.90 26.46 -10.78
N GLN A 223 10.01 25.55 -10.41
CA GLN A 223 8.74 25.86 -9.77
C GLN A 223 8.58 25.06 -8.50
N TRP A 224 7.94 25.67 -7.50
CA TRP A 224 7.42 24.98 -6.35
C TRP A 224 5.90 24.86 -6.50
N ILE A 225 5.40 23.65 -6.42
CA ILE A 225 3.99 23.31 -6.59
C ILE A 225 3.55 22.57 -5.35
N GLU A 226 2.47 23.03 -4.73
CA GLU A 226 1.77 22.30 -3.68
C GLU A 226 0.68 21.43 -4.31
N LEU A 227 0.57 20.18 -3.86
CA LEU A 227 -0.46 19.25 -4.32
C LEU A 227 -1.08 18.53 -3.14
N THR A 228 -2.42 18.52 -3.07
CA THR A 228 -3.20 17.79 -2.07
C THR A 228 -4.07 16.74 -2.73
N LEU A 229 -3.99 15.51 -2.23
CA LEU A 229 -4.73 14.35 -2.75
C LEU A 229 -5.15 13.41 -1.61
N THR A 230 -6.19 12.60 -1.85
CA THR A 230 -6.74 11.66 -0.87
C THR A 230 -6.34 10.21 -1.13
N GLU A 231 -5.83 9.92 -2.30
CA GLU A 231 -5.31 8.60 -2.67
C GLU A 231 -3.77 8.55 -2.57
N GLY A 232 -3.16 7.44 -2.88
CA GLY A 232 -1.72 7.26 -2.75
C GLY A 232 -1.24 6.15 -3.69
N LYS A 233 -1.56 6.30 -4.98
CA LYS A 233 -1.07 5.39 -6.02
C LYS A 233 0.45 5.48 -6.15
N ASN A 234 1.04 4.44 -6.72
CA ASN A 234 2.49 4.39 -6.87
C ASN A 234 3.02 5.60 -7.65
N ARG A 235 3.90 6.39 -7.00
CA ARG A 235 4.55 7.58 -7.57
C ARG A 235 3.58 8.60 -8.18
N GLU A 236 2.37 8.69 -7.66
CA GLU A 236 1.26 9.47 -8.21
C GLU A 236 1.65 10.92 -8.51
N VAL A 237 2.12 11.67 -7.52
CA VAL A 237 2.52 13.07 -7.70
C VAL A 237 3.59 13.22 -8.80
N ARG A 238 4.60 12.33 -8.84
CA ARG A 238 5.65 12.39 -9.86
C ARG A 238 5.10 12.12 -11.25
N ARG A 239 4.26 11.10 -11.41
CA ARG A 239 3.66 10.73 -12.70
C ARG A 239 2.74 11.83 -13.24
N VAL A 240 1.95 12.44 -12.37
CA VAL A 240 1.06 13.53 -12.75
C VAL A 240 1.85 14.77 -13.19
N LEU A 241 2.89 15.15 -12.45
CA LEU A 241 3.74 16.28 -12.85
C LEU A 241 4.57 15.97 -14.10
N GLU A 242 5.06 14.75 -14.27
CA GLU A 242 5.75 14.29 -15.47
C GLU A 242 4.83 14.31 -16.69
N HIS A 243 3.55 13.97 -16.55
CA HIS A 243 2.53 14.07 -17.59
C HIS A 243 2.31 15.52 -18.04
N LEU A 244 2.41 16.49 -17.13
CA LEU A 244 2.38 17.93 -17.46
C LEU A 244 3.72 18.44 -18.04
N GLY A 245 4.66 17.56 -18.37
CA GLY A 245 5.96 17.91 -18.94
C GLY A 245 6.98 18.44 -17.93
N LEU A 246 6.74 18.24 -16.63
CA LEU A 246 7.61 18.71 -15.55
C LEU A 246 8.56 17.61 -15.07
N LYS A 247 9.82 17.97 -14.77
CA LYS A 247 10.80 17.08 -14.16
C LYS A 247 10.93 17.38 -12.67
N VAL A 248 10.43 16.47 -11.81
CA VAL A 248 10.45 16.62 -10.34
C VAL A 248 11.84 16.38 -9.81
N SER A 249 12.50 17.41 -9.29
CA SER A 249 13.83 17.35 -8.68
C SER A 249 13.78 17.09 -7.17
N ARG A 250 12.77 17.59 -6.45
CA ARG A 250 12.55 17.36 -5.02
C ARG A 250 11.07 17.16 -4.74
N LEU A 251 10.73 16.23 -3.83
CA LEU A 251 9.35 15.98 -3.43
C LEU A 251 9.33 15.76 -1.91
N ILE A 252 8.50 16.55 -1.23
CA ILE A 252 8.39 16.57 0.22
C ILE A 252 6.92 16.39 0.59
N ARG A 253 6.55 15.39 1.40
CA ARG A 253 5.22 15.33 1.99
C ARG A 253 5.19 16.21 3.23
N THR A 254 4.42 17.28 3.18
CA THR A 254 4.33 18.29 4.24
C THR A 254 3.19 18.03 5.22
N ARG A 255 2.12 17.32 4.77
CA ARG A 255 0.94 17.05 5.61
C ARG A 255 0.38 15.65 5.37
N TYR A 256 -0.18 15.06 6.41
CA TYR A 256 -0.96 13.84 6.40
C TYR A 256 -2.14 13.95 7.36
N GLY A 257 -3.36 14.16 6.83
CA GLY A 257 -4.53 14.50 7.64
C GLY A 257 -4.30 15.75 8.48
N PRO A 258 -4.51 15.70 9.79
CA PRO A 258 -4.29 16.85 10.68
C PRO A 258 -2.83 17.08 11.08
N PHE A 259 -1.92 16.18 10.69
CA PHE A 259 -0.51 16.25 11.07
C PHE A 259 0.31 16.96 10.01
N THR A 260 1.16 17.86 10.44
CA THR A 260 2.03 18.70 9.61
C THR A 260 3.51 18.40 9.90
N LEU A 261 4.35 18.71 8.93
CA LEU A 261 5.80 18.52 9.06
C LEU A 261 6.43 19.60 9.97
N ASP A 262 5.83 20.79 9.97
CA ASP A 262 6.27 21.97 10.68
C ASP A 262 7.79 22.22 10.55
N ASP A 263 8.45 22.61 11.64
CA ASP A 263 9.89 22.91 11.70
C ASP A 263 10.77 21.69 11.98
N SER A 264 10.21 20.45 11.89
CA SER A 264 10.97 19.23 12.15
C SER A 264 12.11 19.06 11.15
N GLN A 265 13.27 18.60 11.64
CA GLN A 265 14.44 18.36 10.80
C GLN A 265 14.44 16.94 10.22
N PRO A 266 15.05 16.70 9.06
CA PRO A 266 15.18 15.37 8.49
C PRO A 266 15.84 14.38 9.47
N GLY A 267 15.11 13.33 9.81
CA GLY A 267 15.51 12.33 10.81
C GLY A 267 14.78 12.45 12.15
N ASP A 268 14.13 13.57 12.43
CA ASP A 268 13.35 13.76 13.65
C ASP A 268 12.17 12.80 13.72
N ILE A 269 11.91 12.31 14.93
CA ILE A 269 10.71 11.53 15.25
C ILE A 269 10.06 12.08 16.52
N MET A 270 8.73 12.24 16.46
CA MET A 270 7.92 12.76 17.58
C MET A 270 6.69 11.89 17.77
N GLU A 271 6.36 11.55 19.01
CA GLU A 271 5.13 10.83 19.33
C GLU A 271 3.92 11.78 19.39
N VAL A 272 2.84 11.38 18.73
CA VAL A 272 1.54 12.08 18.80
C VAL A 272 0.92 11.85 20.17
N ARG A 273 0.48 12.94 20.83
CA ARG A 273 -0.19 12.83 22.12
C ARG A 273 -1.44 11.96 22.01
N ARG A 274 -1.67 11.13 23.01
CA ARG A 274 -2.80 10.19 23.03
C ARG A 274 -4.16 10.88 22.79
N VAL A 275 -4.35 12.09 23.33
CA VAL A 275 -5.60 12.84 23.16
C VAL A 275 -5.83 13.23 21.69
N ASP A 276 -4.79 13.63 20.99
CA ASP A 276 -4.85 14.02 19.57
C ASP A 276 -5.09 12.80 18.68
N LEU A 277 -4.44 11.67 18.99
CA LEU A 277 -4.68 10.40 18.30
C LEU A 277 -6.14 9.94 18.48
N VAL A 278 -6.70 10.02 19.69
CA VAL A 278 -8.10 9.64 19.94
C VAL A 278 -9.07 10.53 19.17
N ARG A 279 -8.82 11.86 19.15
CA ARG A 279 -9.63 12.80 18.35
C ARG A 279 -9.56 12.46 16.86
N PHE A 280 -8.38 12.21 16.34
CA PHE A 280 -8.18 11.88 14.94
C PHE A 280 -8.88 10.56 14.55
N ARG A 281 -8.77 9.51 15.36
CA ARG A 281 -9.48 8.24 15.09
C ARG A 281 -10.99 8.42 14.96
N LYS A 282 -11.60 9.27 15.81
CA LYS A 282 -13.03 9.58 15.70
C LYS A 282 -13.43 10.22 14.36
N THR A 283 -12.51 10.94 13.69
CA THR A 283 -12.78 11.50 12.36
C THR A 283 -12.73 10.43 11.28
N LEU A 284 -11.83 9.44 11.41
CA LEU A 284 -11.72 8.31 10.47
C LEU A 284 -12.98 7.44 10.47
N ASP A 285 -13.58 7.20 11.64
CA ASP A 285 -14.78 6.38 11.78
C ASP A 285 -16.03 7.05 11.17
N LYS A 286 -16.04 8.38 11.07
CA LYS A 286 -17.12 9.16 10.44
C LYS A 286 -17.03 9.19 8.92
N GLY A 287 -15.83 9.17 8.36
CA GLY A 287 -15.59 9.17 6.91
C GLY A 287 -15.84 7.81 6.24
N ALA A 288 -15.98 6.75 7.02
CA ALA A 288 -16.23 5.39 6.55
C ALA A 288 -17.73 5.02 6.45
N ARG A 289 -18.63 5.94 6.77
CA ARG A 289 -20.09 5.82 6.62
C ARG A 289 -20.56 6.64 5.43
#